data_269c9027adb2f726008c5a78f52e2951
#
_entry.id   269c9027adb2f726008c5a78f52e2951
#
_cell.length_a   1.000
_cell.length_b   1.000
_cell.length_c   1.000
_cell.angle_alpha   90.00
_cell.angle_beta   90.00
_cell.angle_gamma   90.00
#
_symmetry.space_group_name_H-M   'P 1'
#
loop_
_entity.id
_entity.type
_entity.pdbx_description
1 polymer ?
#
loop_
_entity_poly.entity_id
_entity_poly.type
_entity_poly.pdbx_seq_one_letter_code
_entity_poly.pdbx_strand_id
1 'polypeptide(L)'
;MIKCAEDFGIDWVTVMSDPWAEASAFGIQVEYPEDTLPVDTGGHLPDATAASVMEHYNPLKNSRCLNRLKEIEIFRKQAGDRFFIVGWVEGPVAEYVDLRKATNASVDFLMEPDIVEKAMDTIVECAMSFIHLQIKAGAHCIGIGDSFCSQIGPDLYFRFAFERQKKLVELIHSENVMAKLHICGNTESILEGMIKTGVDIIDIDHMVPSMDRFAASLASHQVFSGKSDPITVIQNGERSTIIQSVRSDFIAAKGRCIVSAGCEITPETTIENMKNFKSSVFELQKL
;
A
#
# COMPACT_ATOMS: atom_id res chain seq x y z
N MET A 1 10.92 2.29 13.52
CA MET A 1 11.22 1.73 12.17
C MET A 1 12.73 1.49 11.97
N ILE A 2 13.63 2.49 12.03
CA ILE A 2 15.07 2.29 11.77
C ILE A 2 15.68 1.18 12.64
N LYS A 3 15.46 1.22 13.96
CA LYS A 3 15.93 0.16 14.86
C LYS A 3 15.36 -1.23 14.50
N CYS A 4 14.09 -1.31 14.13
CA CYS A 4 13.47 -2.55 13.66
C CYS A 4 14.17 -3.08 12.40
N ALA A 5 14.42 -2.20 11.42
CA ALA A 5 15.14 -2.56 10.21
C ALA A 5 16.57 -3.06 10.49
N GLU A 6 17.27 -2.43 11.45
CA GLU A 6 18.60 -2.87 11.89
C GLU A 6 18.57 -4.23 12.60
N ASP A 7 17.64 -4.40 13.57
CA ASP A 7 17.53 -5.62 14.38
C ASP A 7 17.13 -6.86 13.57
N PHE A 8 16.30 -6.68 12.54
CA PHE A 8 15.83 -7.77 11.68
C PHE A 8 16.50 -7.82 10.30
N GLY A 9 17.38 -6.87 9.98
CA GLY A 9 18.07 -6.80 8.70
C GLY A 9 17.12 -6.52 7.52
N ILE A 10 16.09 -5.72 7.73
CA ILE A 10 15.15 -5.28 6.68
C ILE A 10 15.85 -4.21 5.81
N ASP A 11 15.60 -4.25 4.51
CA ASP A 11 16.32 -3.41 3.56
C ASP A 11 15.68 -2.03 3.36
N TRP A 12 14.46 -1.82 3.85
CA TRP A 12 13.74 -0.55 3.76
C TRP A 12 13.09 -0.11 5.07
N VAL A 13 12.78 1.17 5.15
CA VAL A 13 11.94 1.77 6.18
C VAL A 13 10.75 2.42 5.51
N THR A 14 9.57 2.26 6.09
CA THR A 14 8.33 2.81 5.56
C THR A 14 7.65 3.67 6.61
N VAL A 15 6.98 4.73 6.18
CA VAL A 15 5.99 5.39 7.03
C VAL A 15 4.84 4.41 7.30
N MET A 16 4.18 4.55 8.44
CA MET A 16 3.04 3.69 8.76
C MET A 16 1.92 3.86 7.73
N SER A 17 1.38 2.75 7.26
CA SER A 17 0.10 2.74 6.54
C SER A 17 -1.00 3.10 7.54
N ASP A 18 -1.48 4.33 7.47
CA ASP A 18 -2.51 4.88 8.34
C ASP A 18 -3.62 5.44 7.46
N PRO A 19 -4.70 4.68 7.25
CA PRO A 19 -5.80 5.08 6.36
C PRO A 19 -6.47 6.37 6.80
N TRP A 20 -6.33 6.72 8.08
CA TRP A 20 -6.94 7.94 8.62
C TRP A 20 -6.10 9.19 8.45
N ALA A 21 -4.90 9.11 7.90
CA ALA A 21 -4.05 10.29 7.72
C ALA A 21 -4.68 11.29 6.74
N GLU A 22 -4.99 10.83 5.53
CA GLU A 22 -5.64 11.64 4.50
C GLU A 22 -7.12 11.87 4.83
N ALA A 23 -7.85 10.85 5.28
CA ALA A 23 -9.25 10.96 5.67
C ALA A 23 -9.47 12.02 6.77
N SER A 24 -8.56 12.14 7.74
CA SER A 24 -8.62 13.21 8.74
C SER A 24 -8.44 14.61 8.14
N ALA A 25 -7.73 14.73 7.04
CA ALA A 25 -7.59 15.99 6.32
C ALA A 25 -8.85 16.40 5.57
N PHE A 26 -9.68 15.44 5.18
CA PHE A 26 -11.03 15.65 4.66
C PHE A 26 -12.10 15.84 5.74
N GLY A 27 -11.74 15.68 7.04
CA GLY A 27 -12.64 15.98 8.16
C GLY A 27 -13.11 14.78 8.97
N ILE A 28 -12.64 13.57 8.67
CA ILE A 28 -12.90 12.39 9.51
C ILE A 28 -12.31 12.63 10.90
N GLN A 29 -13.10 12.34 11.92
CA GLN A 29 -12.68 12.43 13.32
C GLN A 29 -11.96 11.12 13.69
N VAL A 30 -10.73 11.22 14.21
CA VAL A 30 -9.89 10.07 14.51
C VAL A 30 -9.35 10.17 15.93
N GLU A 31 -9.50 9.08 16.68
CA GLU A 31 -8.82 8.88 17.96
C GLU A 31 -7.55 8.06 17.77
N TYR A 32 -6.55 8.36 18.58
CA TYR A 32 -5.24 7.69 18.56
C TYR A 32 -4.97 7.03 19.91
N PRO A 33 -5.52 5.82 20.15
CA PRO A 33 -5.26 5.09 21.38
C PRO A 33 -3.77 4.73 21.51
N GLU A 34 -3.28 4.58 22.73
CA GLU A 34 -1.85 4.34 22.99
C GLU A 34 -1.39 2.96 22.49
N ASP A 35 -2.23 1.92 22.64
CA ASP A 35 -1.85 0.52 22.43
C ASP A 35 -2.54 -0.14 21.20
N THR A 36 -3.15 0.64 20.33
CA THR A 36 -3.83 0.09 19.13
C THR A 36 -3.75 1.05 17.95
N LEU A 37 -4.25 0.60 16.80
CA LEU A 37 -4.31 1.44 15.59
C LEU A 37 -5.27 2.61 15.77
N PRO A 38 -5.09 3.72 15.04
CA PRO A 38 -6.04 4.82 14.97
C PRO A 38 -7.44 4.33 14.59
N VAL A 39 -8.47 4.93 15.19
CA VAL A 39 -9.87 4.53 14.99
C VAL A 39 -10.70 5.75 14.62
N ASP A 40 -11.54 5.62 13.59
CA ASP A 40 -12.52 6.64 13.24
C ASP A 40 -13.62 6.73 14.31
N THR A 41 -14.01 7.96 14.65
CA THR A 41 -15.08 8.22 15.62
C THR A 41 -16.24 9.02 15.03
N GLY A 42 -16.15 9.39 13.74
CA GLY A 42 -17.19 10.12 13.03
C GLY A 42 -16.67 11.05 11.94
N GLY A 43 -17.54 11.94 11.48
CA GLY A 43 -17.20 12.92 10.44
C GLY A 43 -17.34 12.37 9.01
N HIS A 44 -17.88 11.15 8.84
CA HIS A 44 -18.08 10.57 7.51
C HIS A 44 -19.08 11.39 6.68
N LEU A 45 -18.81 11.44 5.39
CA LEU A 45 -19.64 12.14 4.44
C LEU A 45 -21.04 11.48 4.36
N PRO A 46 -22.13 12.26 4.40
CA PRO A 46 -23.48 11.71 4.50
C PRO A 46 -23.94 10.98 3.24
N ASP A 47 -23.52 11.42 2.06
CA ASP A 47 -23.90 10.87 0.77
C ASP A 47 -22.82 11.12 -0.30
N ALA A 48 -22.99 10.54 -1.48
CA ALA A 48 -22.07 10.70 -2.61
C ALA A 48 -22.03 12.14 -3.13
N THR A 49 -23.15 12.88 -3.03
CA THR A 49 -23.19 14.28 -3.45
C THR A 49 -22.26 15.13 -2.58
N ALA A 50 -22.29 14.95 -1.25
CA ALA A 50 -21.38 15.62 -0.34
C ALA A 50 -19.92 15.28 -0.66
N ALA A 51 -19.63 14.02 -1.00
CA ALA A 51 -18.30 13.61 -1.42
C ALA A 51 -17.86 14.30 -2.72
N SER A 52 -18.76 14.47 -3.68
CA SER A 52 -18.43 15.08 -5.00
C SER A 52 -18.17 16.59 -4.96
N VAL A 53 -18.49 17.25 -3.84
CA VAL A 53 -18.27 18.70 -3.65
C VAL A 53 -17.27 18.99 -2.53
N MET A 54 -16.59 17.99 -2.00
CA MET A 54 -15.57 18.20 -0.98
C MET A 54 -14.41 19.06 -1.52
N GLU A 55 -13.86 19.87 -0.65
CA GLU A 55 -12.73 20.74 -0.99
C GLU A 55 -11.40 19.97 -0.93
N HIS A 56 -10.42 20.42 -1.71
CA HIS A 56 -9.05 19.92 -1.62
C HIS A 56 -8.45 20.27 -0.25
N TYR A 57 -7.92 19.27 0.43
CA TYR A 57 -7.17 19.53 1.65
C TYR A 57 -5.74 19.99 1.34
N ASN A 58 -5.15 20.70 2.29
CA ASN A 58 -3.74 21.04 2.25
C ASN A 58 -2.98 20.14 3.25
N PRO A 59 -2.10 19.24 2.79
CA PRO A 59 -1.36 18.34 3.69
C PRO A 59 -0.54 19.07 4.76
N LEU A 60 -0.07 20.29 4.45
CA LEU A 60 0.70 21.11 5.39
C LEU A 60 -0.15 21.74 6.51
N LYS A 61 -1.48 21.64 6.43
CA LYS A 61 -2.41 22.10 7.48
C LYS A 61 -2.97 20.94 8.33
N ASN A 62 -2.72 19.70 7.94
CA ASN A 62 -3.16 18.53 8.69
C ASN A 62 -2.00 17.94 9.51
N SER A 63 -2.22 17.71 10.80
CA SER A 63 -1.18 17.24 11.72
C SER A 63 -0.65 15.84 11.38
N ARG A 64 -1.50 14.94 10.88
CA ARG A 64 -1.11 13.56 10.53
C ARG A 64 -0.29 13.53 9.24
N CYS A 65 -0.72 14.27 8.22
CA CYS A 65 0.09 14.45 7.01
C CYS A 65 1.45 15.07 7.33
N LEU A 66 1.49 16.11 8.18
CA LEU A 66 2.76 16.70 8.64
C LEU A 66 3.64 15.71 9.41
N ASN A 67 3.05 14.85 10.24
CA ASN A 67 3.81 13.82 10.96
C ASN A 67 4.46 12.85 9.97
N ARG A 68 3.75 12.40 8.95
CA ARG A 68 4.28 11.52 7.90
C ARG A 68 5.44 12.17 7.14
N LEU A 69 5.33 13.46 6.79
CA LEU A 69 6.44 14.21 6.17
C LEU A 69 7.68 14.27 7.07
N LYS A 70 7.49 14.61 8.35
CA LYS A 70 8.57 14.65 9.33
C LYS A 70 9.21 13.28 9.56
N GLU A 71 8.43 12.22 9.52
CA GLU A 71 8.95 10.85 9.65
C GLU A 71 9.91 10.53 8.49
N ILE A 72 9.54 10.85 7.25
CA ILE A 72 10.40 10.68 6.07
C ILE A 72 11.68 11.52 6.21
N GLU A 73 11.58 12.78 6.63
CA GLU A 73 12.75 13.64 6.88
C GLU A 73 13.68 13.05 7.95
N ILE A 74 13.12 12.45 9.02
CA ILE A 74 13.89 11.77 10.07
C ILE A 74 14.57 10.54 9.49
N PHE A 75 13.87 9.71 8.71
CA PHE A 75 14.48 8.56 8.05
C PHE A 75 15.63 9.00 7.15
N ARG A 76 15.43 10.03 6.31
CA ARG A 76 16.48 10.56 5.44
C ARG A 76 17.69 11.03 6.22
N LYS A 77 17.48 11.74 7.32
CA LYS A 77 18.54 12.29 8.18
C LYS A 77 19.30 11.20 8.96
N GLN A 78 18.59 10.23 9.52
CA GLN A 78 19.18 9.23 10.43
C GLN A 78 19.65 7.96 9.73
N ALA A 79 18.93 7.52 8.73
CA ALA A 79 19.25 6.32 7.95
C ALA A 79 20.19 6.64 6.77
N GLY A 80 20.09 7.84 6.19
CA GLY A 80 20.86 8.20 4.99
C GLY A 80 20.51 7.25 3.84
N ASP A 81 21.56 6.70 3.23
CA ASP A 81 21.42 5.75 2.12
C ASP A 81 21.49 4.26 2.57
N ARG A 82 21.42 4.00 3.89
CA ARG A 82 21.45 2.63 4.44
C ARG A 82 20.19 1.86 4.18
N PHE A 83 19.04 2.54 4.08
CA PHE A 83 17.73 1.94 3.87
C PHE A 83 17.00 2.63 2.72
N PHE A 84 16.19 1.85 2.03
CA PHE A 84 15.24 2.37 1.06
C PHE A 84 14.03 2.97 1.80
N ILE A 85 13.69 4.23 1.54
CA ILE A 85 12.66 4.97 2.26
C ILE A 85 11.37 4.95 1.45
N VAL A 86 10.30 4.41 2.02
CA VAL A 86 8.99 4.32 1.38
C VAL A 86 8.01 5.28 2.06
N GLY A 87 7.50 6.23 1.29
CA GLY A 87 6.33 7.04 1.64
C GLY A 87 5.04 6.28 1.35
N TRP A 88 3.88 6.83 1.73
CA TRP A 88 2.59 6.17 1.55
C TRP A 88 1.45 7.14 1.32
N VAL A 89 0.53 6.78 0.44
CA VAL A 89 -0.78 7.44 0.25
C VAL A 89 -1.87 6.39 0.09
N GLU A 90 -3.09 6.76 0.46
CA GLU A 90 -4.24 5.92 0.14
C GLU A 90 -4.64 6.09 -1.33
N GLY A 91 -5.09 5.00 -1.94
CA GLY A 91 -5.60 4.99 -3.30
C GLY A 91 -7.04 5.51 -3.39
N PRO A 92 -7.53 5.81 -4.60
CA PRO A 92 -8.81 6.48 -4.78
C PRO A 92 -10.01 5.72 -4.21
N VAL A 93 -10.02 4.40 -4.31
CA VAL A 93 -11.14 3.58 -3.82
C VAL A 93 -11.08 3.42 -2.31
N ALA A 94 -9.89 3.14 -1.76
CA ALA A 94 -9.69 3.01 -0.33
C ALA A 94 -10.07 4.30 0.39
N GLU A 95 -9.53 5.44 -0.06
CA GLU A 95 -9.85 6.74 0.54
C GLU A 95 -11.35 7.08 0.45
N TYR A 96 -12.01 6.81 -0.70
CA TYR A 96 -13.45 7.01 -0.81
C TYR A 96 -14.23 6.16 0.20
N VAL A 97 -13.81 4.91 0.39
CA VAL A 97 -14.42 3.99 1.37
C VAL A 97 -14.22 4.50 2.80
N ASP A 98 -13.04 5.03 3.13
CA ASP A 98 -12.76 5.60 4.44
C ASP A 98 -13.62 6.84 4.72
N LEU A 99 -13.87 7.67 3.70
CA LEU A 99 -14.75 8.85 3.82
C LEU A 99 -16.23 8.49 3.93
N ARG A 100 -16.68 7.39 3.31
CA ARG A 100 -18.10 7.02 3.19
C ARG A 100 -18.54 5.83 4.03
N LYS A 101 -17.62 5.03 4.54
CA LYS A 101 -17.76 3.65 5.06
C LYS A 101 -18.10 2.64 3.96
N ALA A 102 -17.55 1.44 4.09
CA ALA A 102 -17.64 0.37 3.08
C ALA A 102 -19.05 0.09 2.55
N THR A 103 -20.04 0.02 3.44
CA THR A 103 -21.43 -0.26 3.04
C THR A 103 -22.01 0.84 2.15
N ASN A 104 -21.83 2.11 2.53
CA ASN A 104 -22.35 3.24 1.76
C ASN A 104 -21.58 3.40 0.43
N ALA A 105 -20.26 3.30 0.46
CA ALA A 105 -19.43 3.35 -0.74
C ALA A 105 -19.84 2.27 -1.76
N SER A 106 -20.09 1.04 -1.31
CA SER A 106 -20.56 -0.04 -2.19
C SER A 106 -21.90 0.27 -2.87
N VAL A 107 -22.81 0.92 -2.17
CA VAL A 107 -24.08 1.39 -2.76
C VAL A 107 -23.82 2.52 -3.77
N ASP A 108 -22.99 3.50 -3.39
CA ASP A 108 -22.66 4.65 -4.24
C ASP A 108 -22.01 4.21 -5.57
N PHE A 109 -21.12 3.22 -5.55
CA PHE A 109 -20.47 2.66 -6.75
C PHE A 109 -21.47 2.14 -7.79
N LEU A 110 -22.59 1.61 -7.33
CA LEU A 110 -23.62 1.02 -8.19
C LEU A 110 -24.70 2.03 -8.58
N MET A 111 -25.09 2.90 -7.66
CA MET A 111 -26.25 3.77 -7.83
C MET A 111 -25.89 5.16 -8.37
N GLU A 112 -24.70 5.68 -8.04
CA GLU A 112 -24.29 7.05 -8.34
C GLU A 112 -22.85 7.13 -8.91
N PRO A 113 -22.48 6.24 -9.86
CA PRO A 113 -21.10 6.09 -10.30
C PRO A 113 -20.46 7.38 -10.83
N ASP A 114 -21.20 8.22 -11.56
CA ASP A 114 -20.70 9.47 -12.14
C ASP A 114 -20.41 10.54 -11.04
N ILE A 115 -21.13 10.47 -9.93
CA ILE A 115 -20.89 11.34 -8.76
C ILE A 115 -19.65 10.86 -8.01
N VAL A 116 -19.51 9.54 -7.85
CA VAL A 116 -18.33 8.92 -7.23
C VAL A 116 -17.05 9.27 -8.00
N GLU A 117 -17.08 9.23 -9.32
CA GLU A 117 -15.92 9.57 -10.15
C GLU A 117 -15.40 10.99 -9.85
N LYS A 118 -16.29 11.97 -9.68
CA LYS A 118 -15.89 13.34 -9.32
C LYS A 118 -15.23 13.42 -7.95
N ALA A 119 -15.76 12.69 -6.96
CA ALA A 119 -15.17 12.62 -5.64
C ALA A 119 -13.76 12.00 -5.68
N MET A 120 -13.60 10.89 -6.41
CA MET A 120 -12.31 10.24 -6.58
C MET A 120 -11.28 11.10 -7.33
N ASP A 121 -11.71 11.93 -8.26
CA ASP A 121 -10.82 12.88 -8.93
C ASP A 121 -10.25 13.89 -7.94
N THR A 122 -11.08 14.43 -7.03
CA THR A 122 -10.62 15.30 -5.94
C THR A 122 -9.64 14.59 -4.99
N ILE A 123 -9.94 13.33 -4.61
CA ILE A 123 -9.05 12.49 -3.79
C ILE A 123 -7.68 12.35 -4.47
N VAL A 124 -7.65 12.00 -5.75
CA VAL A 124 -6.42 11.83 -6.52
C VAL A 124 -5.61 13.13 -6.58
N GLU A 125 -6.24 14.28 -6.80
CA GLU A 125 -5.55 15.57 -6.83
C GLU A 125 -4.93 15.93 -5.46
N CYS A 126 -5.62 15.61 -4.37
CA CYS A 126 -5.08 15.74 -3.02
C CYS A 126 -3.89 14.79 -2.79
N ALA A 127 -4.03 13.51 -3.16
CA ALA A 127 -2.96 12.53 -3.08
C ALA A 127 -1.73 12.96 -3.88
N MET A 128 -1.90 13.49 -5.09
CA MET A 128 -0.80 14.03 -5.91
C MET A 128 -0.02 15.14 -5.18
N SER A 129 -0.73 16.06 -4.52
CA SER A 129 -0.09 17.11 -3.73
C SER A 129 0.70 16.53 -2.56
N PHE A 130 0.18 15.50 -1.89
CA PHE A 130 0.83 14.85 -0.76
C PHE A 130 2.02 13.99 -1.19
N ILE A 131 1.93 13.28 -2.32
CA ILE A 131 3.03 12.55 -2.97
C ILE A 131 4.22 13.48 -3.22
N HIS A 132 3.98 14.63 -3.87
CA HIS A 132 5.04 15.61 -4.14
C HIS A 132 5.78 16.05 -2.86
N LEU A 133 5.04 16.29 -1.77
CA LEU A 133 5.65 16.67 -0.48
C LEU A 133 6.45 15.53 0.14
N GLN A 134 6.00 14.28 0.06
CA GLN A 134 6.73 13.11 0.56
C GLN A 134 8.03 12.87 -0.24
N ILE A 135 7.98 13.02 -1.56
CA ILE A 135 9.17 12.93 -2.42
C ILE A 135 10.17 14.03 -2.03
N LYS A 136 9.70 15.26 -1.85
CA LYS A 136 10.53 16.39 -1.41
C LYS A 136 11.13 16.18 -0.01
N ALA A 137 10.42 15.48 0.88
CA ALA A 137 10.91 15.09 2.20
C ALA A 137 12.00 14.00 2.14
N GLY A 138 12.15 13.30 1.01
CA GLY A 138 13.23 12.35 0.75
C GLY A 138 12.81 10.90 0.60
N ALA A 139 11.55 10.62 0.28
CA ALA A 139 11.10 9.28 -0.08
C ALA A 139 11.77 8.78 -1.37
N HIS A 140 12.19 7.51 -1.39
CA HIS A 140 12.73 6.83 -2.56
C HIS A 140 11.67 6.09 -3.37
N CYS A 141 10.55 5.81 -2.73
CA CYS A 141 9.39 5.14 -3.30
C CYS A 141 8.13 5.69 -2.64
N ILE A 142 7.04 5.75 -3.38
CA ILE A 142 5.71 6.00 -2.82
C ILE A 142 4.87 4.73 -2.96
N GLY A 143 4.39 4.20 -1.83
CA GLY A 143 3.37 3.17 -1.80
C GLY A 143 1.98 3.78 -1.97
N ILE A 144 1.15 3.14 -2.77
CA ILE A 144 -0.27 3.43 -2.96
C ILE A 144 -1.04 2.25 -2.39
N GLY A 145 -1.82 2.46 -1.33
CA GLY A 145 -2.68 1.45 -0.71
C GLY A 145 -4.11 1.59 -1.20
N ASP A 146 -4.63 0.63 -1.96
CA ASP A 146 -6.00 0.70 -2.48
C ASP A 146 -6.80 -0.58 -2.17
N SER A 147 -6.84 -0.89 -0.88
CA SER A 147 -7.24 -2.20 -0.33
C SER A 147 -8.62 -2.67 -0.76
N PHE A 148 -9.59 -1.79 -0.90
CA PHE A 148 -10.97 -2.16 -1.23
C PHE A 148 -11.16 -2.58 -2.70
N CYS A 149 -10.20 -2.33 -3.57
CA CYS A 149 -10.24 -2.72 -4.98
C CYS A 149 -10.42 -4.23 -5.20
N SER A 150 -9.94 -5.08 -4.30
CA SER A 150 -10.14 -6.54 -4.38
C SER A 150 -11.60 -6.96 -4.19
N GLN A 151 -12.46 -6.11 -3.62
CA GLN A 151 -13.84 -6.42 -3.24
C GLN A 151 -14.87 -5.92 -4.25
N ILE A 152 -14.52 -4.96 -5.10
CA ILE A 152 -15.46 -4.34 -6.04
C ILE A 152 -15.52 -5.05 -7.41
N GLY A 153 -14.61 -5.99 -7.66
CA GLY A 153 -14.52 -6.72 -8.92
C GLY A 153 -13.90 -5.92 -10.07
N PRO A 154 -13.56 -6.60 -11.20
CA PRO A 154 -12.78 -5.98 -12.26
C PRO A 154 -13.47 -4.81 -12.95
N ASP A 155 -14.77 -4.87 -13.21
CA ASP A 155 -15.48 -3.81 -13.93
C ASP A 155 -15.42 -2.47 -13.17
N LEU A 156 -15.69 -2.50 -11.86
CA LEU A 156 -15.61 -1.30 -11.01
C LEU A 156 -14.16 -0.87 -10.76
N TYR A 157 -13.23 -1.84 -10.65
CA TYR A 157 -11.81 -1.52 -10.57
C TYR A 157 -11.32 -0.73 -11.80
N PHE A 158 -11.63 -1.18 -13.01
CA PHE A 158 -11.25 -0.47 -14.22
C PHE A 158 -11.97 0.89 -14.36
N ARG A 159 -13.19 1.01 -13.85
CA ARG A 159 -13.93 2.27 -13.87
C ARG A 159 -13.36 3.29 -12.87
N PHE A 160 -13.11 2.89 -11.63
CA PHE A 160 -12.83 3.82 -10.53
C PHE A 160 -11.35 3.95 -10.18
N ALA A 161 -10.61 2.83 -10.22
CA ALA A 161 -9.24 2.79 -9.70
C ALA A 161 -8.17 2.90 -10.78
N PHE A 162 -8.26 2.10 -11.83
CA PHE A 162 -7.15 1.85 -12.76
C PHE A 162 -6.51 3.12 -13.34
N GLU A 163 -7.27 3.97 -14.01
CA GLU A 163 -6.72 5.20 -14.63
C GLU A 163 -6.23 6.20 -13.57
N ARG A 164 -6.85 6.21 -12.40
CA ARG A 164 -6.46 7.07 -11.27
C ARG A 164 -5.17 6.60 -10.62
N GLN A 165 -5.03 5.30 -10.38
CA GLN A 165 -3.77 4.69 -9.92
C GLN A 165 -2.64 4.97 -10.92
N LYS A 166 -2.90 4.80 -12.23
CA LYS A 166 -1.95 5.10 -13.28
C LYS A 166 -1.52 6.58 -13.27
N LYS A 167 -2.44 7.51 -13.08
CA LYS A 167 -2.15 8.94 -12.95
C LYS A 167 -1.21 9.24 -11.77
N LEU A 168 -1.42 8.56 -10.63
CA LEU A 168 -0.51 8.68 -9.48
C LEU A 168 0.88 8.11 -9.79
N VAL A 169 0.95 6.95 -10.44
CA VAL A 169 2.22 6.33 -10.87
C VAL A 169 2.98 7.23 -11.84
N GLU A 170 2.30 7.80 -12.83
CA GLU A 170 2.90 8.73 -13.80
C GLU A 170 3.49 9.97 -13.11
N LEU A 171 2.80 10.53 -12.12
CA LEU A 171 3.34 11.62 -11.30
C LEU A 171 4.61 11.19 -10.56
N ILE A 172 4.56 10.06 -9.85
CA ILE A 172 5.69 9.55 -9.07
C ILE A 172 6.92 9.35 -9.99
N HIS A 173 6.73 8.74 -11.14
CA HIS A 173 7.79 8.53 -12.14
C HIS A 173 8.33 9.85 -12.72
N SER A 174 7.48 10.87 -12.89
CA SER A 174 7.92 12.18 -13.38
C SER A 174 8.91 12.88 -12.43
N GLU A 175 8.86 12.51 -11.13
CA GLU A 175 9.78 12.97 -10.08
C GLU A 175 11.02 12.06 -9.91
N ASN A 176 11.19 11.04 -10.79
CA ASN A 176 12.25 10.04 -10.74
C ASN A 176 12.27 9.19 -9.45
N VAL A 177 11.10 8.87 -8.92
CA VAL A 177 10.86 8.06 -7.72
C VAL A 177 10.11 6.79 -8.10
N MET A 178 10.35 5.69 -7.41
CA MET A 178 9.65 4.43 -7.66
C MET A 178 8.23 4.45 -7.09
N ALA A 179 7.33 3.71 -7.73
CA ALA A 179 5.97 3.52 -7.29
C ALA A 179 5.72 2.06 -6.85
N LYS A 180 5.02 1.88 -5.72
CA LYS A 180 4.54 0.60 -5.21
C LYS A 180 3.01 0.65 -5.13
N LEU A 181 2.32 -0.39 -5.61
CA LEU A 181 0.86 -0.51 -5.48
C LEU A 181 0.54 -1.74 -4.64
N HIS A 182 -0.12 -1.53 -3.50
CA HIS A 182 -0.62 -2.60 -2.63
C HIS A 182 -2.14 -2.65 -2.65
N ILE A 183 -2.68 -3.83 -2.88
CA ILE A 183 -4.11 -4.13 -2.74
C ILE A 183 -4.25 -5.42 -1.94
N CYS A 184 -4.83 -5.32 -0.74
CA CYS A 184 -5.10 -6.47 0.11
C CYS A 184 -6.12 -7.42 -0.50
N GLY A 185 -6.07 -8.70 -0.13
CA GLY A 185 -7.02 -9.71 -0.53
C GLY A 185 -6.71 -10.37 -1.88
N ASN A 186 -7.66 -11.11 -2.40
CA ASN A 186 -7.48 -11.82 -3.68
C ASN A 186 -7.65 -10.87 -4.86
N THR A 187 -6.54 -10.40 -5.39
CA THR A 187 -6.47 -9.49 -6.56
C THR A 187 -6.32 -10.22 -7.89
N GLU A 188 -6.45 -11.54 -7.96
CA GLU A 188 -6.17 -12.31 -9.18
C GLU A 188 -6.92 -11.78 -10.41
N SER A 189 -8.18 -11.34 -10.24
CA SER A 189 -9.03 -10.85 -11.33
C SER A 189 -8.64 -9.45 -11.85
N ILE A 190 -7.89 -8.68 -11.07
CA ILE A 190 -7.46 -7.31 -11.38
C ILE A 190 -5.94 -7.17 -11.51
N LEU A 191 -5.17 -8.25 -11.29
CA LEU A 191 -3.71 -8.21 -11.24
C LEU A 191 -3.08 -7.75 -12.56
N GLU A 192 -3.66 -8.09 -13.71
CA GLU A 192 -3.23 -7.53 -15.00
C GLU A 192 -3.41 -6.01 -15.05
N GLY A 193 -4.48 -5.49 -14.46
CA GLY A 193 -4.71 -4.05 -14.31
C GLY A 193 -3.62 -3.42 -13.45
N MET A 194 -3.32 -3.99 -12.27
CA MET A 194 -2.24 -3.51 -11.40
C MET A 194 -0.90 -3.44 -12.16
N ILE A 195 -0.54 -4.48 -12.91
CA ILE A 195 0.67 -4.50 -13.76
C ILE A 195 0.63 -3.37 -14.81
N LYS A 196 -0.51 -3.19 -15.47
CA LYS A 196 -0.69 -2.18 -16.53
C LYS A 196 -0.71 -0.73 -16.04
N THR A 197 -0.82 -0.48 -14.72
CA THR A 197 -0.63 0.87 -14.17
C THR A 197 0.79 1.39 -14.40
N GLY A 198 1.75 0.49 -14.66
CA GLY A 198 3.16 0.83 -14.85
C GLY A 198 3.95 0.92 -13.54
N VAL A 199 3.36 0.62 -12.39
CA VAL A 199 4.02 0.63 -11.08
C VAL A 199 5.25 -0.29 -11.06
N ASP A 200 6.32 0.08 -10.33
CA ASP A 200 7.55 -0.70 -10.25
C ASP A 200 7.39 -1.95 -9.37
N ILE A 201 6.67 -1.80 -8.25
CA ILE A 201 6.49 -2.86 -7.25
C ILE A 201 5.01 -3.20 -7.15
N ILE A 202 4.62 -4.35 -7.68
CA ILE A 202 3.28 -4.91 -7.58
C ILE A 202 3.23 -5.73 -6.27
N ASP A 203 2.63 -5.15 -5.24
CA ASP A 203 2.60 -5.75 -3.90
C ASP A 203 1.27 -6.47 -3.67
N ILE A 204 1.34 -7.78 -3.59
CA ILE A 204 0.18 -8.66 -3.56
C ILE A 204 0.01 -9.37 -2.22
N ASP A 205 -1.24 -9.60 -1.87
CA ASP A 205 -1.61 -10.36 -0.69
C ASP A 205 -1.35 -11.88 -0.88
N HIS A 206 -1.20 -12.60 0.22
CA HIS A 206 -1.07 -14.07 0.23
C HIS A 206 -2.28 -14.78 -0.37
N MET A 207 -3.45 -14.13 -0.39
CA MET A 207 -4.69 -14.67 -0.95
C MET A 207 -4.69 -14.78 -2.48
N VAL A 208 -3.73 -14.16 -3.19
CA VAL A 208 -3.56 -14.38 -4.63
C VAL A 208 -3.06 -15.81 -4.87
N PRO A 209 -3.76 -16.66 -5.64
CA PRO A 209 -3.41 -18.08 -5.75
C PRO A 209 -2.00 -18.32 -6.33
N SER A 210 -1.64 -17.66 -7.43
CA SER A 210 -0.33 -17.80 -8.07
C SER A 210 0.10 -16.56 -8.84
N MET A 211 1.42 -16.32 -8.86
CA MET A 211 2.06 -15.28 -9.68
C MET A 211 2.51 -15.80 -11.06
N ASP A 212 2.58 -17.10 -11.25
CA ASP A 212 3.23 -17.74 -12.42
C ASP A 212 2.77 -17.19 -13.76
N ARG A 213 1.44 -17.12 -13.96
CA ARG A 213 0.85 -16.68 -15.21
C ARG A 213 1.08 -15.19 -15.49
N PHE A 214 1.30 -14.41 -14.43
CA PHE A 214 1.49 -12.96 -14.52
C PHE A 214 2.96 -12.57 -14.63
N ALA A 215 3.87 -13.42 -14.17
CA ALA A 215 5.31 -13.12 -14.17
C ALA A 215 5.88 -12.86 -15.59
N ALA A 216 5.25 -13.42 -16.62
CA ALA A 216 5.62 -13.17 -18.01
C ALA A 216 5.14 -11.79 -18.53
N SER A 217 4.13 -11.21 -17.89
CA SER A 217 3.53 -9.92 -18.30
C SER A 217 4.22 -8.71 -17.66
N LEU A 218 5.13 -8.93 -16.71
CA LEU A 218 5.88 -7.86 -16.07
C LEU A 218 6.82 -7.17 -17.07
N ALA A 219 6.78 -5.84 -17.11
CA ALA A 219 7.79 -5.03 -17.80
C ALA A 219 9.17 -5.21 -17.14
N SER A 220 10.25 -4.85 -17.81
CA SER A 220 11.63 -5.12 -17.34
C SER A 220 11.96 -4.51 -15.98
N HIS A 221 11.35 -3.38 -15.63
CA HIS A 221 11.54 -2.68 -14.34
C HIS A 221 10.63 -3.19 -13.23
N GLN A 222 9.56 -3.93 -13.56
CA GLN A 222 8.56 -4.35 -12.57
C GLN A 222 8.96 -5.62 -11.82
N VAL A 223 8.62 -5.66 -10.54
CA VAL A 223 8.78 -6.84 -9.67
C VAL A 223 7.53 -7.05 -8.82
N PHE A 224 7.30 -8.28 -8.41
CA PHE A 224 6.32 -8.57 -7.35
C PHE A 224 6.91 -8.30 -5.97
N SER A 225 6.04 -8.07 -5.01
CA SER A 225 6.31 -8.04 -3.57
C SER A 225 5.16 -8.72 -2.84
N GLY A 226 5.35 -9.08 -1.58
CA GLY A 226 4.30 -9.70 -0.77
C GLY A 226 4.29 -11.22 -0.89
N LYS A 227 3.06 -11.80 -0.84
CA LYS A 227 2.72 -13.21 -1.02
C LYS A 227 2.94 -14.11 0.19
N SER A 228 3.99 -13.97 1.01
CA SER A 228 4.14 -14.82 2.19
C SER A 228 3.02 -14.55 3.21
N ASP A 229 2.29 -15.60 3.61
CA ASP A 229 1.19 -15.49 4.57
C ASP A 229 1.70 -15.04 5.96
N PRO A 230 1.27 -13.88 6.46
CA PRO A 230 1.76 -13.32 7.70
C PRO A 230 1.40 -14.17 8.93
N ILE A 231 0.30 -14.91 8.90
CA ILE A 231 -0.20 -15.69 10.03
C ILE A 231 0.25 -17.16 9.93
N THR A 232 -0.12 -17.84 8.86
CA THR A 232 0.12 -19.29 8.77
C THR A 232 1.58 -19.63 8.47
N VAL A 233 2.28 -18.77 7.74
CA VAL A 233 3.69 -18.98 7.37
C VAL A 233 4.62 -18.24 8.32
N ILE A 234 4.47 -16.93 8.49
CA ILE A 234 5.47 -16.14 9.21
C ILE A 234 5.28 -16.26 10.73
N GLN A 235 4.06 -16.07 11.24
CA GLN A 235 3.81 -16.13 12.68
C GLN A 235 3.89 -17.56 13.23
N ASN A 236 3.15 -18.50 12.58
CA ASN A 236 2.93 -19.85 13.11
C ASN A 236 3.75 -20.94 12.42
N GLY A 237 4.45 -20.62 11.33
CA GLY A 237 5.23 -21.57 10.57
C GLY A 237 6.55 -21.96 11.26
N GLU A 238 6.95 -23.22 11.10
CA GLU A 238 8.31 -23.62 11.41
C GLU A 238 9.29 -23.05 10.37
N ARG A 239 10.58 -22.97 10.72
CA ARG A 239 11.62 -22.48 9.81
C ARG A 239 11.59 -23.13 8.43
N SER A 240 11.35 -24.45 8.36
CA SER A 240 11.22 -25.18 7.10
C SER A 240 10.05 -24.71 6.24
N THR A 241 8.90 -24.44 6.85
CA THR A 241 7.69 -23.90 6.19
C THR A 241 7.95 -22.52 5.62
N ILE A 242 8.59 -21.65 6.40
CA ILE A 242 8.96 -20.29 5.96
C ILE A 242 9.88 -20.36 4.74
N ILE A 243 10.95 -21.16 4.80
CA ILE A 243 11.89 -21.33 3.68
C ILE A 243 11.19 -21.87 2.44
N GLN A 244 10.33 -22.87 2.59
CA GLN A 244 9.60 -23.46 1.46
C GLN A 244 8.64 -22.46 0.81
N SER A 245 7.91 -21.68 1.60
CA SER A 245 7.01 -20.65 1.09
C SER A 245 7.76 -19.61 0.28
N VAL A 246 8.80 -19.01 0.87
CA VAL A 246 9.63 -18.00 0.20
C VAL A 246 10.25 -18.54 -1.10
N ARG A 247 10.71 -19.78 -1.08
CA ARG A 247 11.25 -20.45 -2.28
C ARG A 247 10.19 -20.63 -3.37
N SER A 248 9.00 -21.08 -2.99
CA SER A 248 7.88 -21.23 -3.94
C SER A 248 7.49 -19.91 -4.57
N ASP A 249 7.39 -18.84 -3.78
CA ASP A 249 7.04 -17.51 -4.25
C ASP A 249 8.11 -16.96 -5.20
N PHE A 250 9.40 -17.15 -4.88
CA PHE A 250 10.51 -16.74 -5.73
C PHE A 250 10.50 -17.45 -7.09
N ILE A 251 10.25 -18.79 -7.10
CA ILE A 251 10.14 -19.57 -8.33
C ILE A 251 8.93 -19.12 -9.15
N ALA A 252 7.76 -18.94 -8.52
CA ALA A 252 6.54 -18.50 -9.16
C ALA A 252 6.71 -17.11 -9.81
N ALA A 253 7.43 -16.21 -9.17
CA ALA A 253 7.77 -14.90 -9.71
C ALA A 253 8.93 -14.93 -10.75
N LYS A 254 9.46 -16.11 -11.09
CA LYS A 254 10.62 -16.28 -11.99
C LYS A 254 11.84 -15.45 -11.53
N GLY A 255 12.07 -15.39 -10.22
CA GLY A 255 13.14 -14.60 -9.61
C GLY A 255 12.89 -13.09 -9.55
N ARG A 256 11.74 -12.62 -9.98
CA ARG A 256 11.40 -11.19 -10.03
C ARG A 256 10.47 -10.81 -8.88
N CYS A 257 10.96 -10.96 -7.64
CA CYS A 257 10.21 -10.57 -6.47
C CYS A 257 11.09 -10.02 -5.34
N ILE A 258 10.50 -9.15 -4.56
CA ILE A 258 10.97 -8.74 -3.24
C ILE A 258 10.30 -9.69 -2.24
N VAL A 259 11.10 -10.35 -1.41
CA VAL A 259 10.57 -11.22 -0.35
C VAL A 259 9.94 -10.36 0.73
N SER A 260 8.64 -10.44 0.86
CA SER A 260 7.85 -9.66 1.80
C SER A 260 6.64 -10.46 2.27
N ALA A 261 6.06 -10.08 3.43
CA ALA A 261 4.75 -10.56 3.82
C ALA A 261 3.68 -10.04 2.86
N GLY A 262 2.60 -10.81 2.65
CA GLY A 262 1.50 -10.42 1.77
C GLY A 262 0.59 -9.33 2.37
N CYS A 263 0.69 -9.11 3.67
CA CYS A 263 0.03 -8.02 4.39
C CYS A 263 0.85 -7.73 5.66
N GLU A 264 0.30 -6.95 6.60
CA GLU A 264 0.96 -6.63 7.87
C GLU A 264 1.33 -7.89 8.67
N ILE A 265 2.55 -7.88 9.20
CA ILE A 265 3.02 -8.93 10.10
C ILE A 265 2.39 -8.69 11.48
N THR A 266 1.77 -9.73 12.03
CA THR A 266 1.03 -9.64 13.30
C THR A 266 1.95 -9.41 14.50
N PRO A 267 1.49 -8.69 15.53
CA PRO A 267 2.28 -8.41 16.74
C PRO A 267 2.74 -9.68 17.49
N GLU A 268 1.99 -10.78 17.36
CA GLU A 268 2.30 -12.06 17.99
C GLU A 268 3.44 -12.83 17.29
N THR A 269 3.94 -12.32 16.16
CA THR A 269 5.05 -12.95 15.44
C THR A 269 6.33 -12.89 16.30
N THR A 270 6.92 -14.04 16.57
CA THR A 270 8.12 -14.13 17.41
C THR A 270 9.34 -13.52 16.71
N ILE A 271 10.28 -13.00 17.51
CA ILE A 271 11.58 -12.51 17.02
C ILE A 271 12.32 -13.60 16.24
N GLU A 272 12.20 -14.86 16.67
CA GLU A 272 12.81 -16.02 15.99
C GLU A 272 12.24 -16.20 14.59
N ASN A 273 10.92 -16.15 14.42
CA ASN A 273 10.27 -16.29 13.12
C ASN A 273 10.57 -15.10 12.20
N MET A 274 10.66 -13.88 12.70
CA MET A 274 11.15 -12.73 11.94
C MET A 274 12.56 -12.96 11.41
N LYS A 275 13.47 -13.49 12.22
CA LYS A 275 14.83 -13.86 11.81
C LYS A 275 14.85 -15.03 10.82
N ASN A 276 13.99 -16.03 11.02
CA ASN A 276 13.82 -17.14 10.09
C ASN A 276 13.34 -16.65 8.71
N PHE A 277 12.36 -15.73 8.70
CA PHE A 277 11.85 -15.13 7.47
C PHE A 277 12.95 -14.34 6.73
N LYS A 278 13.68 -13.46 7.43
CA LYS A 278 14.84 -12.76 6.82
C LYS A 278 15.90 -13.74 6.31
N SER A 279 16.26 -14.75 7.10
CA SER A 279 17.31 -15.72 6.71
C SER A 279 16.91 -16.60 5.53
N SER A 280 15.62 -16.79 5.25
CA SER A 280 15.14 -17.59 4.12
C SER A 280 15.58 -17.03 2.77
N VAL A 281 15.82 -15.72 2.68
CA VAL A 281 16.33 -15.07 1.47
C VAL A 281 17.71 -15.61 1.06
N PHE A 282 18.57 -15.92 2.04
CA PHE A 282 19.90 -16.47 1.75
C PHE A 282 19.87 -17.90 1.22
N GLU A 283 18.78 -18.64 1.47
CA GLU A 283 18.60 -19.97 0.90
C GLU A 283 18.25 -19.92 -0.60
N LEU A 284 17.74 -18.77 -1.10
CA LEU A 284 17.47 -18.57 -2.54
C LEU A 284 18.76 -18.49 -3.37
N GLN A 285 19.88 -18.07 -2.76
CA GLN A 285 21.17 -18.00 -3.44
C GLN A 285 21.73 -19.38 -3.84
N LYS A 286 21.09 -20.45 -3.35
CA LYS A 286 21.46 -21.85 -3.66
C LYS A 286 20.66 -22.43 -4.84
N LEU A 287 19.73 -21.62 -5.43
CA LEU A 287 18.96 -21.96 -6.61
C LEU A 287 19.67 -21.50 -7.87
#